data_a8914ffbf7c47e7d00db9f7473e34079
#
_entry.id   a8914ffbf7c47e7d00db9f7473e34079
#
_cell.length_a   1.000
_cell.length_b   1.000
_cell.length_c   1.000
_cell.angle_alpha   90.00
_cell.angle_beta   90.00
_cell.angle_gamma   90.00
#
_symmetry.space_group_name_H-M   'P 1'
#
loop_
_entity.id
_entity.type
_entity.pdbx_description
1 polymer ?
#
loop_
_entity_poly.entity_id
_entity_poly.type
_entity_poly.pdbx_seq_one_letter_code
_entity_poly.pdbx_strand_id
1 'polypeptide(L)'
;RTAIVHNCSHHLWRQRSNICHELAHCFLGHECTPPLTSDGERIHDSGIEAEANFLGGALLITNEAAKHIVLDGLLAQAQILYGVSRPMLDFRLRMSGALAIQKRMQGVR
;
A
#
# COMPACT_ATOMS: atom_id res chain seq x y z
N ARG A 1 6.38 -11.71 -20.55
CA ARG A 1 5.02 -11.85 -20.00
C ARG A 1 5.10 -12.02 -18.48
N THR A 2 4.35 -11.22 -17.77
CA THR A 2 4.40 -11.20 -16.30
C THR A 2 3.16 -11.87 -15.72
N ALA A 3 3.36 -12.71 -14.72
CA ALA A 3 2.28 -13.33 -13.98
C ALA A 3 2.46 -12.99 -12.49
N ILE A 4 1.35 -12.75 -11.82
CA ILE A 4 1.34 -12.46 -10.39
C ILE A 4 0.70 -13.65 -9.67
N VAL A 5 1.43 -14.19 -8.69
CA VAL A 5 0.95 -15.31 -7.89
C VAL A 5 0.67 -14.80 -6.48
N HIS A 6 -0.52 -15.06 -5.98
CA HIS A 6 -0.91 -14.66 -4.64
C HIS A 6 -1.67 -15.78 -3.93
N ASN A 7 -1.76 -15.65 -2.60
CA ASN A 7 -2.40 -16.66 -1.77
C ASN A 7 -3.89 -16.36 -1.60
N CYS A 8 -4.75 -17.16 -2.24
CA CYS A 8 -6.20 -16.98 -2.18
C CYS A 8 -6.83 -17.32 -0.83
N SER A 9 -6.06 -17.95 0.09
CA SER A 9 -6.59 -18.28 1.41
C SER A 9 -6.62 -17.09 2.36
N HIS A 10 -5.94 -16.00 2.02
CA HIS A 10 -5.94 -14.79 2.84
C HIS A 10 -7.26 -14.02 2.66
N HIS A 11 -7.57 -13.15 3.64
CA HIS A 11 -8.69 -12.23 3.52
C HIS A 11 -8.58 -11.42 2.21
N LEU A 12 -9.70 -11.11 1.59
CA LEU A 12 -9.74 -10.42 0.30
C LEU A 12 -8.94 -9.12 0.29
N TRP A 13 -9.01 -8.32 1.36
CA TRP A 13 -8.24 -7.08 1.45
C TRP A 13 -6.74 -7.33 1.43
N ARG A 14 -6.30 -8.41 2.08
CA ARG A 14 -4.88 -8.80 2.06
C ARG A 14 -4.46 -9.28 0.68
N GLN A 15 -5.34 -10.01 -0.02
CA GLN A 15 -5.06 -10.43 -1.40
C GLN A 15 -4.87 -9.22 -2.31
N ARG A 16 -5.72 -8.20 -2.17
CA ARG A 16 -5.62 -6.97 -2.95
C ARG A 16 -4.30 -6.25 -2.66
N SER A 17 -3.93 -6.13 -1.39
CA SER A 17 -2.66 -5.51 -1.01
C SER A 17 -1.47 -6.27 -1.57
N ASN A 18 -1.50 -7.60 -1.52
CA ASN A 18 -0.42 -8.43 -2.06
C ASN A 18 -0.30 -8.27 -3.58
N ILE A 19 -1.41 -8.23 -4.28
CA ILE A 19 -1.41 -8.03 -5.74
C ILE A 19 -0.85 -6.65 -6.09
N CYS A 20 -1.27 -5.61 -5.39
CA CYS A 20 -0.76 -4.27 -5.62
C CYS A 20 0.74 -4.15 -5.31
N HIS A 21 1.21 -4.85 -4.28
CA HIS A 21 2.62 -4.92 -3.94
C HIS A 21 3.43 -5.54 -5.09
N GLU A 22 2.94 -6.65 -5.65
CA GLU A 22 3.60 -7.31 -6.76
C GLU A 22 3.55 -6.47 -8.05
N LEU A 23 2.42 -5.80 -8.30
CA LEU A 23 2.32 -4.86 -9.40
C LEU A 23 3.34 -3.73 -9.26
N ALA A 24 3.55 -3.24 -8.04
CA ALA A 24 4.53 -2.19 -7.78
C ALA A 24 5.94 -2.63 -8.15
N HIS A 25 6.32 -3.85 -7.82
CA HIS A 25 7.62 -4.39 -8.24
C HIS A 25 7.74 -4.38 -9.76
N CYS A 26 6.69 -4.75 -10.48
CA CYS A 26 6.69 -4.75 -11.94
C CYS A 26 6.83 -3.33 -12.50
N PHE A 27 6.06 -2.38 -11.97
CA PHE A 27 6.09 -1.00 -12.44
C PHE A 27 7.42 -0.31 -12.16
N LEU A 28 8.07 -0.66 -11.06
CA LEU A 28 9.36 -0.09 -10.69
C LEU A 28 10.53 -0.76 -11.40
N GLY A 29 10.26 -1.83 -12.15
CA GLY A 29 11.29 -2.55 -12.87
C GLY A 29 12.22 -3.36 -11.98
N HIS A 30 11.75 -3.76 -10.80
CA HIS A 30 12.55 -4.59 -9.90
C HIS A 30 12.74 -5.98 -10.51
N GLU A 31 13.95 -6.52 -10.38
CA GLU A 31 14.23 -7.85 -10.88
C GLU A 31 13.44 -8.89 -10.11
N CYS A 32 12.98 -9.90 -10.86
CA CYS A 32 12.31 -11.03 -10.26
C CYS A 32 13.35 -11.92 -9.59
N THR A 33 13.49 -11.79 -8.28
CA THR A 33 14.42 -12.64 -7.52
C THR A 33 13.76 -13.96 -7.17
N PRO A 34 14.55 -15.05 -7.06
CA PRO A 34 13.99 -16.30 -6.56
C PRO A 34 13.36 -16.09 -5.19
N PRO A 35 12.20 -16.68 -4.93
CA PRO A 35 11.53 -16.47 -3.65
C PRO A 35 12.28 -17.04 -2.45
N LEU A 36 13.19 -17.99 -2.70
CA LEU A 36 13.94 -18.65 -1.64
C LEU A 36 15.41 -18.73 -2.00
N THR A 37 16.27 -18.63 -0.99
CA THR A 37 17.69 -18.95 -1.11
C THR A 37 17.90 -20.44 -1.06
N SER A 38 19.16 -20.89 -1.22
CA SER A 38 19.50 -22.30 -1.10
C SER A 38 19.18 -22.87 0.29
N ASP A 39 19.08 -22.00 1.30
CA ASP A 39 18.74 -22.42 2.68
C ASP A 39 17.22 -22.38 2.95
N GLY A 40 16.41 -22.13 1.93
CA GLY A 40 14.97 -22.06 2.06
C GLY A 40 14.45 -20.70 2.51
N GLU A 41 15.31 -19.72 2.67
CA GLU A 41 14.92 -18.38 3.06
C GLU A 41 14.67 -17.51 1.83
N ARG A 42 13.69 -16.63 1.92
CA ARG A 42 13.40 -15.68 0.85
C ARG A 42 14.47 -14.59 0.82
N ILE A 43 14.97 -14.29 -0.39
CA ILE A 43 15.86 -13.18 -0.58
C ILE A 43 15.09 -11.90 -0.33
N HIS A 44 15.63 -11.03 0.51
CA HIS A 44 14.97 -9.81 0.94
C HIS A 44 15.91 -8.61 0.78
N ASP A 45 15.40 -7.57 0.10
CA ASP A 45 16.07 -6.27 -0.02
C ASP A 45 15.12 -5.23 0.54
N SER A 46 15.47 -4.65 1.69
CA SER A 46 14.58 -3.74 2.40
C SER A 46 14.28 -2.46 1.63
N GLY A 47 15.23 -1.97 0.82
CA GLY A 47 15.02 -0.78 0.01
C GLY A 47 14.01 -1.04 -1.11
N ILE A 48 14.16 -2.15 -1.80
CA ILE A 48 13.25 -2.57 -2.87
C ILE A 48 11.86 -2.82 -2.31
N GLU A 49 11.77 -3.50 -1.15
CA GLU A 49 10.49 -3.75 -0.50
C GLU A 49 9.80 -2.47 -0.04
N ALA A 50 10.57 -1.49 0.47
CA ALA A 50 10.01 -0.21 0.87
C ALA A 50 9.43 0.55 -0.32
N GLU A 51 10.11 0.54 -1.46
CA GLU A 51 9.60 1.16 -2.68
C GLU A 51 8.31 0.49 -3.15
N ALA A 52 8.28 -0.84 -3.14
CA ALA A 52 7.10 -1.59 -3.55
C ALA A 52 5.93 -1.38 -2.59
N ASN A 53 6.19 -1.28 -1.29
CA ASN A 53 5.15 -0.99 -0.31
C ASN A 53 4.56 0.41 -0.53
N PHE A 54 5.41 1.39 -0.81
CA PHE A 54 4.96 2.76 -1.05
C PHE A 54 4.06 2.82 -2.30
N LEU A 55 4.54 2.31 -3.42
CA LEU A 55 3.78 2.35 -4.66
C LEU A 55 2.54 1.45 -4.60
N GLY A 56 2.67 0.25 -4.04
CA GLY A 56 1.54 -0.67 -3.89
C GLY A 56 0.42 -0.06 -3.05
N GLY A 57 0.78 0.62 -1.96
CA GLY A 57 -0.18 1.35 -1.16
C GLY A 57 -0.85 2.48 -1.95
N ALA A 58 -0.08 3.21 -2.75
CA ALA A 58 -0.60 4.30 -3.57
C ALA A 58 -1.55 3.82 -4.66
N LEU A 59 -1.41 2.57 -5.12
CA LEU A 59 -2.35 1.95 -6.05
C LEU A 59 -3.69 1.64 -5.38
N LEU A 60 -3.68 1.36 -4.08
CA LEU A 60 -4.91 1.08 -3.32
C LEU A 60 -5.62 2.37 -2.90
N ILE A 61 -4.87 3.32 -2.38
CA ILE A 61 -5.38 4.62 -1.95
C ILE A 61 -4.43 5.69 -2.46
N THR A 62 -4.84 6.41 -3.49
CA THR A 62 -4.02 7.49 -4.06
C THR A 62 -3.88 8.64 -3.07
N ASN A 63 -2.94 9.54 -3.34
CA ASN A 63 -2.78 10.73 -2.50
C ASN A 63 -4.07 11.56 -2.49
N GLU A 64 -4.73 11.68 -3.63
CA GLU A 64 -6.00 12.42 -3.72
C GLU A 64 -7.10 11.76 -2.88
N ALA A 65 -7.19 10.42 -2.95
CA ALA A 65 -8.14 9.67 -2.14
C ALA A 65 -7.86 9.83 -0.65
N ALA A 66 -6.58 9.80 -0.26
CA ALA A 66 -6.19 9.97 1.15
C ALA A 66 -6.61 11.34 1.67
N LYS A 67 -6.40 12.40 0.89
CA LYS A 67 -6.85 13.75 1.26
C LYS A 67 -8.37 13.80 1.42
N HIS A 68 -9.09 13.21 0.47
CA HIS A 68 -10.55 13.15 0.52
C HIS A 68 -11.04 12.46 1.80
N ILE A 69 -10.40 11.35 2.18
CA ILE A 69 -10.76 10.62 3.40
C ILE A 69 -10.66 11.50 4.63
N VAL A 70 -9.54 12.22 4.80
CA VAL A 70 -9.36 13.02 6.02
C VAL A 70 -10.11 14.35 5.98
N LEU A 71 -10.18 15.01 4.84
CA LEU A 71 -10.81 16.33 4.75
C LEU A 71 -12.33 16.25 4.77
N ASP A 72 -12.90 15.18 4.25
CA ASP A 72 -14.36 14.99 4.18
C ASP A 72 -14.91 14.07 5.27
N GLY A 73 -14.07 13.71 6.24
CA GLY A 73 -14.51 12.95 7.40
C GLY A 73 -14.93 11.51 7.11
N LEU A 74 -14.28 10.86 6.15
CA LEU A 74 -14.65 9.52 5.70
C LEU A 74 -13.86 8.41 6.39
N LEU A 75 -13.12 8.71 7.45
CA LEU A 75 -12.23 7.75 8.08
C LEU A 75 -12.97 6.48 8.53
N ALA A 76 -14.16 6.61 9.09
CA ALA A 76 -14.92 5.47 9.58
C ALA A 76 -15.34 4.52 8.45
N GLN A 77 -15.55 5.03 7.24
CA GLN A 77 -16.01 4.26 6.09
C GLN A 77 -14.87 3.80 5.17
N ALA A 78 -13.68 4.36 5.34
CA ALA A 78 -12.61 4.22 4.37
C ALA A 78 -12.16 2.77 4.14
N GLN A 79 -12.11 1.96 5.19
CA GLN A 79 -11.68 0.57 5.05
C GLN A 79 -12.61 -0.21 4.11
N ILE A 80 -13.91 -0.01 4.26
CA ILE A 80 -14.90 -0.70 3.42
C ILE A 80 -14.90 -0.11 2.01
N LEU A 81 -14.88 1.22 1.89
CA LEU A 81 -14.92 1.90 0.59
C LEU A 81 -13.72 1.55 -0.29
N TYR A 82 -12.52 1.47 0.31
CA TYR A 82 -11.29 1.20 -0.44
C TYR A 82 -10.84 -0.26 -0.34
N GLY A 83 -11.49 -1.06 0.50
CA GLY A 83 -11.17 -2.48 0.64
C GLY A 83 -9.78 -2.71 1.17
N VAL A 84 -9.41 -2.04 2.26
CA VAL A 84 -8.07 -2.11 2.85
C VAL A 84 -8.16 -2.35 4.34
N SER A 85 -7.09 -2.95 4.90
CA SER A 85 -6.96 -3.11 6.34
C SER A 85 -6.69 -1.78 7.03
N ARG A 86 -6.94 -1.70 8.33
CA ARG A 86 -6.64 -0.48 9.10
C ARG A 86 -5.15 -0.12 9.05
N PRO A 87 -4.20 -1.07 9.21
CA PRO A 87 -2.79 -0.74 9.05
C PRO A 87 -2.45 -0.15 7.68
N MET A 88 -3.03 -0.66 6.60
CA MET A 88 -2.81 -0.11 5.27
C MET A 88 -3.40 1.29 5.14
N LEU A 89 -4.59 1.52 5.67
CA LEU A 89 -5.21 2.83 5.67
C LEU A 89 -4.33 3.84 6.42
N ASP A 90 -3.89 3.50 7.65
CA ASP A 90 -3.04 4.38 8.44
C ASP A 90 -1.72 4.67 7.74
N PHE A 91 -1.12 3.67 7.11
CA PHE A 91 0.11 3.82 6.32
C PHE A 91 -0.11 4.84 5.20
N ARG A 92 -1.19 4.71 4.44
CA ARG A 92 -1.46 5.62 3.32
C ARG A 92 -1.79 7.03 3.76
N LEU A 93 -2.55 7.20 4.83
CA LEU A 93 -2.86 8.53 5.35
C LEU A 93 -1.59 9.26 5.78
N ARG A 94 -0.65 8.53 6.37
CA ARG A 94 0.63 9.10 6.79
C ARG A 94 1.54 9.39 5.61
N MET A 95 1.72 8.42 4.70
CA MET A 95 2.68 8.52 3.61
C MET A 95 2.23 9.47 2.50
N SER A 96 0.92 9.68 2.35
CA SER A 96 0.39 10.61 1.35
C SER A 96 0.54 12.08 1.74
N GLY A 97 0.84 12.36 3.01
CA GLY A 97 0.87 13.72 3.52
C GLY A 97 -0.51 14.25 3.92
N ALA A 98 -1.56 13.44 3.79
CA ALA A 98 -2.93 13.90 4.08
C ALA A 98 -3.11 14.36 5.52
N LEU A 99 -2.53 13.62 6.48
CA LEU A 99 -2.61 13.98 7.89
C LEU A 99 -1.87 15.30 8.18
N ALA A 100 -0.73 15.52 7.53
CA ALA A 100 0.03 16.75 7.68
C ALA A 100 -0.75 17.94 7.12
N ILE A 101 -1.42 17.78 5.99
CA ILE A 101 -2.27 18.81 5.40
C ILE A 101 -3.43 19.14 6.33
N GLN A 102 -4.11 18.12 6.85
CA GLN A 102 -5.21 18.31 7.78
C GLN A 102 -4.76 19.09 9.03
N LYS A 103 -3.63 18.71 9.58
CA LYS A 103 -3.08 19.36 10.76
C LYS A 103 -2.79 20.83 10.49
N ARG A 104 -2.21 21.17 9.35
CA ARG A 104 -1.95 22.55 8.97
C ARG A 104 -3.24 23.36 8.83
N MET A 105 -4.24 22.75 8.21
CA MET A 105 -5.54 23.42 8.04
C MET A 105 -6.23 23.70 9.38
N GLN A 106 -6.12 22.78 10.32
CA GLN A 106 -6.66 22.95 11.68
C GLN A 106 -5.89 24.00 12.48
N GLY A 107 -4.61 24.17 12.20
CA GLY A 107 -3.76 25.14 12.87
C GLY A 107 -3.89 26.56 12.33
N VAL A 108 -4.53 26.74 11.17
CA VAL A 108 -4.75 28.06 10.57
C VAL A 108 -6.05 28.64 11.11
N ARG A 109 -5.98 29.78 11.73
CA ARG A 109 -7.12 30.44 12.33
C ARG A 109 -7.30 31.82 11.68
#